data_76bda4e475d1eee58fd4b8f6a792a882
#
_entry.id   76bda4e475d1eee58fd4b8f6a792a882
#
_cell.length_a   1.000
_cell.length_b   1.000
_cell.length_c   1.000
_cell.angle_alpha   90.00
_cell.angle_beta   90.00
_cell.angle_gamma   90.00
#
_symmetry.space_group_name_H-M   'P 1'
#
loop_
_entity.id
_entity.type
_entity.pdbx_description
1 polymer ?
#
loop_
_entity_poly.entity_id
_entity_poly.type
_entity_poly.pdbx_seq_one_letter_code
_entity_poly.pdbx_strand_id
1 'polypeptide(L)'
;MNQLIEKAALKPYNLTHGEIVSLLALEDTGELFAAAYGLKCRHVGKVVSLRGLIEFSNQCSKNCYYCGIRRGNTLVKRYHLSEDDVVRMAHWSFEQGYGSVVLQSGELESEANTAFVERVLKIGRAHV
;
A
#
# COMPACT_ATOMS: atom_id res chain seq x y z
N MET A 1 14.27 -25.62 -15.92
CA MET A 1 13.47 -24.94 -14.86
C MET A 1 13.57 -25.75 -13.59
N ASN A 2 13.88 -25.12 -12.49
CA ASN A 2 14.00 -25.75 -11.18
C ASN A 2 12.63 -26.34 -10.77
N GLN A 3 12.56 -27.63 -10.38
CA GLN A 3 11.32 -28.32 -10.00
C GLN A 3 10.56 -27.61 -8.87
N LEU A 4 11.29 -26.96 -7.97
CA LEU A 4 10.69 -26.20 -6.88
C LEU A 4 10.01 -24.92 -7.38
N ILE A 5 10.60 -24.24 -8.38
CA ILE A 5 10.00 -23.07 -9.01
C ILE A 5 8.74 -23.47 -9.78
N GLU A 6 8.77 -24.60 -10.46
CA GLU A 6 7.61 -25.14 -11.17
C GLU A 6 6.47 -25.47 -10.19
N LYS A 7 6.78 -26.15 -9.07
CA LYS A 7 5.83 -26.42 -7.99
C LYS A 7 5.22 -25.12 -7.44
N ALA A 8 6.05 -24.10 -7.20
CA ALA A 8 5.61 -22.80 -6.70
C ALA A 8 4.63 -22.11 -7.68
N ALA A 9 4.89 -22.20 -8.97
CA ALA A 9 4.03 -21.60 -10.00
C ALA A 9 2.70 -22.33 -10.21
N LEU A 10 2.65 -23.65 -10.00
CA LEU A 10 1.47 -24.47 -10.23
C LEU A 10 0.61 -24.65 -8.97
N LYS A 11 1.23 -24.75 -7.81
CA LYS A 11 0.58 -25.08 -6.53
C LYS A 11 1.17 -24.26 -5.37
N PRO A 12 1.05 -22.90 -5.39
CA PRO A 12 1.73 -22.03 -4.41
C PRO A 12 1.32 -22.32 -2.96
N TYR A 13 0.08 -22.75 -2.73
CA TYR A 13 -0.43 -23.06 -1.38
C TYR A 13 0.07 -24.38 -0.80
N ASN A 14 0.78 -25.20 -1.59
CA ASN A 14 1.32 -26.49 -1.17
C ASN A 14 2.82 -26.46 -0.89
N LEU A 15 3.40 -25.25 -0.79
CA LEU A 15 4.80 -25.10 -0.40
C LEU A 15 4.97 -25.28 1.10
N THR A 16 5.95 -26.07 1.49
CA THR A 16 6.39 -26.21 2.88
C THR A 16 7.23 -24.99 3.28
N HIS A 17 7.40 -24.77 4.58
CA HIS A 17 8.27 -23.70 5.09
C HIS A 17 9.71 -23.82 4.53
N GLY A 18 10.29 -25.04 4.53
CA GLY A 18 11.64 -25.28 3.99
C GLY A 18 11.76 -24.96 2.50
N GLU A 19 10.73 -25.26 1.71
CA GLU A 19 10.70 -24.95 0.28
C GLU A 19 10.62 -23.41 0.04
N ILE A 20 9.86 -22.68 0.86
CA ILE A 20 9.82 -21.21 0.80
C ILE A 20 11.19 -20.62 1.13
N VAL A 21 11.82 -21.10 2.20
CA VAL A 21 13.18 -20.66 2.58
C VAL A 21 14.18 -20.95 1.45
N SER A 22 14.10 -22.13 0.83
CA SER A 22 14.96 -22.48 -0.31
C SER A 22 14.76 -21.56 -1.51
N LEU A 23 13.53 -21.16 -1.83
CA LEU A 23 13.24 -20.20 -2.91
C LEU A 23 13.79 -18.82 -2.59
N LEU A 24 13.68 -18.36 -1.34
CA LEU A 24 14.21 -17.06 -0.90
C LEU A 24 15.74 -17.02 -0.83
N ALA A 25 16.38 -18.16 -0.67
CA ALA A 25 17.84 -18.31 -0.61
C ALA A 25 18.51 -18.55 -1.97
N LEU A 26 17.75 -18.51 -3.08
CA LEU A 26 18.33 -18.66 -4.42
C LEU A 26 19.28 -17.50 -4.72
N GLU A 27 20.52 -17.84 -5.11
CA GLU A 27 21.49 -16.83 -5.58
C GLU A 27 21.10 -16.28 -6.97
N ASP A 28 20.69 -17.17 -7.89
CA ASP A 28 20.13 -16.78 -9.19
C ASP A 28 18.61 -16.85 -9.13
N THR A 29 17.99 -15.68 -9.13
CA THR A 29 16.54 -15.49 -9.08
C THR A 29 15.86 -15.36 -10.44
N GLY A 30 16.62 -15.42 -11.54
CA GLY A 30 16.10 -15.17 -12.90
C GLY A 30 14.94 -16.09 -13.28
N GLU A 31 15.07 -17.40 -13.09
CA GLU A 31 13.98 -18.36 -13.34
C GLU A 31 12.77 -18.13 -12.41
N LEU A 32 12.99 -17.79 -11.13
CA LEU A 32 11.92 -17.50 -10.19
C LEU A 32 11.11 -16.28 -10.60
N PHE A 33 11.78 -15.20 -10.98
CA PHE A 33 11.11 -13.98 -11.45
C PHE A 33 10.38 -14.19 -12.78
N ALA A 34 10.96 -14.95 -13.70
CA ALA A 34 10.31 -15.32 -14.97
C ALA A 34 9.02 -16.14 -14.71
N ALA A 35 9.06 -17.10 -13.82
CA ALA A 35 7.88 -17.90 -13.42
C ALA A 35 6.80 -17.03 -12.75
N ALA A 36 7.19 -16.15 -11.81
CA ALA A 36 6.28 -15.23 -11.13
C ALA A 36 5.64 -14.24 -12.11
N TYR A 37 6.42 -13.69 -13.05
CA TYR A 37 5.91 -12.81 -14.10
C TYR A 37 4.93 -13.53 -15.03
N GLY A 38 5.26 -14.76 -15.44
CA GLY A 38 4.37 -15.59 -16.24
C GLY A 38 3.02 -15.87 -15.53
N LEU A 39 3.08 -16.15 -14.22
CA LEU A 39 1.89 -16.34 -13.40
C LEU A 39 1.06 -15.05 -13.32
N LYS A 40 1.69 -13.91 -13.02
CA LYS A 40 1.05 -12.59 -13.02
C LYS A 40 0.37 -12.31 -14.35
N CYS A 41 1.04 -12.53 -15.48
CA CYS A 41 0.49 -12.26 -16.81
C CYS A 41 -0.74 -13.11 -17.14
N ARG A 42 -0.78 -14.37 -16.65
CA ARG A 42 -1.95 -15.25 -16.84
C ARG A 42 -3.19 -14.81 -16.05
N HIS A 43 -2.99 -14.31 -14.81
CA HIS A 43 -4.09 -14.04 -13.89
C HIS A 43 -4.51 -12.55 -13.85
N VAL A 44 -3.58 -11.65 -14.06
CA VAL A 44 -3.79 -10.20 -13.90
C VAL A 44 -3.46 -9.41 -15.18
N GLY A 45 -2.81 -10.07 -16.15
CA GLY A 45 -2.33 -9.41 -17.35
C GLY A 45 -1.04 -8.61 -17.12
N LYS A 46 -0.65 -7.82 -18.13
CA LYS A 46 0.58 -6.99 -18.11
C LYS A 46 0.36 -5.60 -17.53
N VAL A 47 -0.77 -5.38 -16.85
CA VAL A 47 -1.14 -4.08 -16.28
C VAL A 47 -0.52 -3.92 -14.90
N VAL A 48 -0.05 -2.72 -14.59
CA VAL A 48 0.31 -2.26 -13.26
C VAL A 48 -0.68 -1.16 -12.86
N SER A 49 -1.43 -1.41 -11.80
CA SER A 49 -2.36 -0.42 -11.25
C SER A 49 -1.60 0.50 -10.31
N LEU A 50 -1.60 1.79 -10.61
CA LEU A 50 -1.06 2.81 -9.72
C LEU A 50 -2.16 3.29 -8.76
N ARG A 51 -1.75 3.59 -7.52
CA ARG A 51 -2.61 4.18 -6.51
C ARG A 51 -1.98 5.47 -6.01
N GLY A 52 -2.79 6.52 -5.91
CA GLY A 52 -2.39 7.75 -5.23
C GLY A 52 -2.33 7.50 -3.72
N LEU A 53 -1.30 7.99 -3.05
CA LEU A 53 -1.21 7.98 -1.58
C LEU A 53 -1.30 9.41 -1.08
N ILE A 54 -2.30 9.69 -0.26
CA ILE A 54 -2.48 10.98 0.41
C ILE A 54 -2.25 10.79 1.90
N GLU A 55 -1.12 11.25 2.39
CA GLU A 55 -0.81 11.30 3.81
C GLU A 55 -1.40 12.58 4.41
N PHE A 56 -2.65 12.53 4.86
CA PHE A 56 -3.36 13.74 5.28
C PHE A 56 -2.97 14.24 6.66
N SER A 57 -2.32 13.41 7.49
CA SER A 57 -1.84 13.81 8.80
C SER A 57 -0.69 12.91 9.30
N ASN A 58 0.28 13.51 9.96
CA ASN A 58 1.32 12.77 10.71
C ASN A 58 1.17 12.88 12.23
N GLN A 59 0.01 13.34 12.71
CA GLN A 59 -0.31 13.33 14.13
C GLN A 59 -0.66 11.90 14.58
N CYS A 60 -0.02 11.43 15.64
CA CYS A 60 -0.19 10.05 16.12
C CYS A 60 -0.19 10.01 17.65
N SER A 61 -1.14 9.26 18.24
CA SER A 61 -1.21 9.01 19.68
C SER A 61 -0.32 7.86 20.13
N LYS A 62 0.11 6.98 19.19
CA LYS A 62 0.93 5.80 19.50
C LYS A 62 2.42 6.15 19.56
N ASN A 63 3.18 5.29 20.25
CA ASN A 63 4.62 5.48 20.42
C ASN A 63 5.44 4.26 19.97
N CYS A 64 5.15 3.73 18.79
CA CYS A 64 5.84 2.58 18.20
C CYS A 64 7.30 2.94 17.90
N TYR A 65 8.25 2.24 18.50
CA TYR A 65 9.67 2.59 18.46
C TYR A 65 10.29 2.60 17.06
N TYR A 66 9.74 1.84 16.12
CA TYR A 66 10.20 1.82 14.73
C TYR A 66 9.59 2.92 13.84
N CYS A 67 8.61 3.67 14.35
CA CYS A 67 7.84 4.62 13.52
C CYS A 67 8.42 6.04 13.65
N GLY A 68 8.72 6.66 12.50
CA GLY A 68 9.23 8.04 12.45
C GLY A 68 8.22 9.07 12.95
N ILE A 69 6.91 8.82 12.80
CA ILE A 69 5.86 9.74 13.27
C ILE A 69 5.31 9.40 14.67
N ARG A 70 5.99 8.53 15.44
CA ARG A 70 5.56 8.22 16.80
C ARG A 70 5.41 9.48 17.67
N ARG A 71 4.51 9.43 18.64
CA ARG A 71 4.22 10.57 19.54
C ARG A 71 5.49 11.16 20.19
N GLY A 72 6.40 10.31 20.64
CA GLY A 72 7.64 10.71 21.32
C GLY A 72 8.72 11.30 20.42
N ASN A 73 8.56 11.32 19.09
CA ASN A 73 9.50 11.97 18.21
C ASN A 73 9.16 13.47 18.08
N THR A 74 9.88 14.29 18.83
CA THR A 74 9.69 15.75 18.88
C THR A 74 10.38 16.49 17.74
N LEU A 75 11.22 15.82 16.94
CA LEU A 75 11.93 16.42 15.81
C LEU A 75 11.05 16.50 14.54
N VAL A 76 9.90 15.81 14.52
CA VAL A 76 9.01 15.80 13.38
C VAL A 76 8.04 16.96 13.44
N LYS A 77 8.04 17.80 12.41
CA LYS A 77 7.02 18.84 12.24
C LYS A 77 5.66 18.18 12.00
N ARG A 78 4.71 18.44 12.90
CA ARG A 78 3.34 17.90 12.80
C ARG A 78 2.51 18.72 11.85
N TYR A 79 1.65 18.03 11.09
CA TYR A 79 0.70 18.65 10.18
C TYR A 79 -0.63 17.87 10.14
N HIS A 80 -1.64 18.55 9.65
CA HIS A 80 -2.92 17.99 9.25
C HIS A 80 -3.40 18.79 8.04
N LEU A 81 -3.74 18.11 6.94
CA LEU A 81 -4.25 18.74 5.73
C LEU A 81 -5.72 19.18 5.92
N SER A 82 -6.13 20.19 5.21
CA SER A 82 -7.54 20.58 5.12
C SER A 82 -8.33 19.57 4.27
N GLU A 83 -9.66 19.56 4.41
CA GLU A 83 -10.54 18.76 3.57
C GLU A 83 -10.37 19.12 2.07
N ASP A 84 -10.28 20.42 1.78
CA ASP A 84 -10.06 20.92 0.41
C ASP A 84 -8.73 20.44 -0.18
N ASP A 85 -7.65 20.39 0.62
CA ASP A 85 -6.37 19.89 0.16
C ASP A 85 -6.45 18.40 -0.19
N VAL A 86 -7.09 17.61 0.65
CA VAL A 86 -7.24 16.16 0.39
C VAL A 86 -8.09 15.90 -0.84
N VAL A 87 -9.21 16.63 -1.00
CA VAL A 87 -10.10 16.50 -2.17
C VAL A 87 -9.37 16.94 -3.44
N ARG A 88 -8.62 18.05 -3.40
CA ARG A 88 -7.83 18.52 -4.54
C ARG A 88 -6.78 17.50 -4.97
N MET A 89 -6.07 16.86 -4.03
CA MET A 89 -5.10 15.81 -4.31
C MET A 89 -5.76 14.54 -4.89
N ALA A 90 -6.93 14.18 -4.39
CA ALA A 90 -7.69 13.05 -4.91
C ALA A 90 -8.16 13.31 -6.35
N HIS A 91 -8.65 14.50 -6.62
CA HIS A 91 -9.06 14.94 -7.96
C HIS A 91 -7.87 14.93 -8.94
N TRP A 92 -6.74 15.48 -8.52
CA TRP A 92 -5.52 15.44 -9.31
C TRP A 92 -5.10 13.97 -9.63
N SER A 93 -5.18 13.07 -8.65
CA SER A 93 -4.86 11.66 -8.86
C SER A 93 -5.80 11.01 -9.90
N PHE A 94 -7.08 11.36 -9.88
CA PHE A 94 -8.05 10.92 -10.87
C PHE A 94 -7.70 11.44 -12.28
N GLU A 95 -7.38 12.73 -12.41
CA GLU A 95 -6.96 13.34 -13.69
C GLU A 95 -5.69 12.71 -14.27
N GLN A 96 -4.78 12.24 -13.39
CA GLN A 96 -3.57 11.50 -13.80
C GLN A 96 -3.82 10.02 -14.12
N GLY A 97 -5.08 9.56 -14.06
CA GLY A 97 -5.45 8.19 -14.40
C GLY A 97 -5.09 7.15 -13.33
N TYR A 98 -4.90 7.54 -12.07
CA TYR A 98 -4.70 6.59 -10.97
C TYR A 98 -6.01 5.84 -10.68
N GLY A 99 -5.93 4.51 -10.56
CA GLY A 99 -7.10 3.66 -10.39
C GLY A 99 -7.77 3.76 -9.02
N SER A 100 -7.09 4.34 -8.03
CA SER A 100 -7.61 4.55 -6.68
C SER A 100 -6.70 5.47 -5.87
N VAL A 101 -7.23 5.99 -4.76
CA VAL A 101 -6.49 6.76 -3.76
C VAL A 101 -6.54 6.04 -2.42
N VAL A 102 -5.43 6.03 -1.71
CA VAL A 102 -5.30 5.57 -0.32
C VAL A 102 -5.10 6.78 0.56
N LEU A 103 -5.93 6.92 1.59
CA LEU A 103 -5.75 7.92 2.64
C LEU A 103 -4.97 7.31 3.79
N GLN A 104 -3.93 7.98 4.24
CA GLN A 104 -3.09 7.54 5.35
C GLN A 104 -2.88 8.65 6.37
N SER A 105 -2.79 8.28 7.64
CA SER A 105 -2.42 9.20 8.71
C SER A 105 -1.71 8.48 9.85
N GLY A 106 -1.22 9.25 10.82
CA GLY A 106 -0.97 8.71 12.16
C GLY A 106 -2.28 8.31 12.83
N GLU A 107 -2.20 7.46 13.82
CA GLU A 107 -3.39 6.96 14.53
C GLU A 107 -3.83 7.96 15.60
N LEU A 108 -5.02 8.52 15.39
CA LEU A 108 -5.73 9.39 16.34
C LEU A 108 -7.13 8.83 16.61
N GLU A 109 -7.37 8.42 17.84
CA GLU A 109 -8.68 8.00 18.31
C GLU A 109 -9.47 9.24 18.77
N SER A 110 -10.18 9.88 17.83
CA SER A 110 -11.06 11.00 18.15
C SER A 110 -12.24 11.06 17.18
N GLU A 111 -13.40 11.46 17.71
CA GLU A 111 -14.60 11.68 16.90
C GLU A 111 -14.36 12.71 15.79
N ALA A 112 -13.61 13.77 16.09
CA ALA A 112 -13.26 14.81 15.12
C ALA A 112 -12.46 14.24 13.91
N ASN A 113 -11.50 13.34 14.17
CA ASN A 113 -10.73 12.69 13.12
C ASN A 113 -11.59 11.73 12.28
N THR A 114 -12.48 10.98 12.94
CA THR A 114 -13.42 10.09 12.24
C THR A 114 -14.38 10.90 11.37
N ALA A 115 -14.95 11.98 11.89
CA ALA A 115 -15.83 12.87 11.16
C ALA A 115 -15.13 13.55 9.98
N PHE A 116 -13.85 13.93 10.12
CA PHE A 116 -13.04 14.46 9.02
C PHE A 116 -12.93 13.44 7.88
N VAL A 117 -12.52 12.20 8.19
CA VAL A 117 -12.38 11.14 7.19
C VAL A 117 -13.72 10.85 6.51
N GLU A 118 -14.82 10.83 7.27
CA GLU A 118 -16.16 10.61 6.73
C GLU A 118 -16.56 11.73 5.73
N ARG A 119 -16.31 13.00 6.06
CA ARG A 119 -16.61 14.13 5.15
C ARG A 119 -15.80 14.04 3.87
N VAL A 120 -14.49 13.81 3.98
CA VAL A 120 -13.60 13.66 2.81
C VAL A 120 -14.07 12.53 1.89
N LEU A 121 -14.46 11.38 2.45
CA LEU A 121 -14.97 10.25 1.66
C LEU A 121 -16.32 10.55 1.00
N LYS A 122 -17.21 11.29 1.68
CA LYS A 122 -18.50 11.70 1.09
C LYS A 122 -18.31 12.68 -0.07
N ILE A 123 -17.44 13.66 0.08
CA ILE A 123 -17.12 14.62 -0.99
C ILE A 123 -16.48 13.87 -2.18
N GLY A 124 -15.52 12.98 -1.94
CA GLY A 124 -14.88 12.20 -2.98
C GLY A 124 -15.85 11.36 -3.82
N ARG A 125 -16.91 10.82 -3.19
CA ARG A 125 -17.97 10.07 -3.91
C ARG A 125 -18.84 10.94 -4.82
N ALA A 126 -18.98 12.21 -4.54
CA ALA A 126 -19.80 13.13 -5.33
C ALA A 126 -19.12 13.58 -6.63
N HIS A 127 -17.83 13.29 -6.79
CA HIS A 127 -17.01 13.72 -7.93
C HIS A 127 -16.50 12.58 -8.81
N VAL A 128 -16.99 11.34 -8.60
CA VAL A 128 -16.63 10.15 -9.40
C VAL A 128 -17.79 9.72 -10.27
#